data_746484a165161531ea5c401e179897a1
#
_entry.id   746484a165161531ea5c401e179897a1
#
_cell.length_a   1.000
_cell.length_b   1.000
_cell.length_c   1.000
_cell.angle_alpha   90.00
_cell.angle_beta   90.00
_cell.angle_gamma   90.00
#
_symmetry.space_group_name_H-M   'P 1'
#
loop_
_entity.id
_entity.type
_entity.pdbx_description
1 polymer ?
#
loop_
_entity_poly.entity_id
_entity_poly.type
_entity_poly.pdbx_seq_one_letter_code
_entity_poly.pdbx_strand_id
1 'polypeptide(L)'
;TMSKASYSTENIGHYGLAFDYYSHFTSPIRRYPDVMVHRLLQYYLDGGKSADEEVYEEKCNHSSNMEGLATHAERDSIKYMQVKYMQDHKDEEFLGVISGVTEWGIYVEIIENKCEGMCRIREIRDDYYTFDDKQLEKISQAEEKLDALEDFYQPKEEE
;
A
#
# COMPACT_ATOMS: atom_id res chain seq x y z
N THR A 1 -8.87 -4.81 -0.20
CA THR A 1 -7.67 -4.09 -0.73
C THR A 1 -8.08 -3.22 -1.88
N MET A 2 -7.87 -1.90 -1.77
CA MET A 2 -8.10 -0.97 -2.88
C MET A 2 -7.11 -1.26 -4.02
N SER A 3 -7.59 -1.20 -5.27
CA SER A 3 -6.71 -1.29 -6.44
C SER A 3 -5.73 -0.12 -6.49
N LYS A 4 -4.55 -0.33 -7.08
CA LYS A 4 -3.58 0.77 -7.29
C LYS A 4 -4.22 1.84 -8.18
N ALA A 5 -3.98 3.11 -7.84
CA ALA A 5 -4.38 4.22 -8.70
C ALA A 5 -3.63 4.15 -10.04
N SER A 6 -4.34 4.40 -11.13
CA SER A 6 -3.78 4.54 -12.47
C SER A 6 -4.23 5.87 -13.09
N TYR A 7 -3.35 6.50 -13.85
CA TYR A 7 -3.69 7.68 -14.63
C TYR A 7 -4.20 7.25 -16.00
N SER A 8 -5.24 7.91 -16.47
CA SER A 8 -5.83 7.70 -17.79
C SER A 8 -6.40 9.01 -18.32
N THR A 9 -6.57 9.10 -19.63
CA THR A 9 -7.30 10.19 -20.28
C THR A 9 -8.81 10.07 -20.13
N GLU A 10 -9.31 8.88 -19.76
CA GLU A 10 -10.73 8.65 -19.53
C GLU A 10 -11.22 9.36 -18.27
N ASN A 11 -12.33 10.07 -18.38
CA ASN A 11 -12.99 10.67 -17.22
C ASN A 11 -13.92 9.64 -16.55
N ILE A 12 -13.51 9.11 -15.43
CA ILE A 12 -14.30 8.18 -14.62
C ILE A 12 -14.99 8.86 -13.43
N GLY A 13 -14.84 10.19 -13.30
CA GLY A 13 -15.32 10.94 -12.14
C GLY A 13 -14.56 10.63 -10.85
N HIS A 14 -15.15 11.01 -9.73
CA HIS A 14 -14.59 10.69 -8.41
C HIS A 14 -15.72 10.24 -7.47
N TYR A 15 -15.81 8.94 -7.22
CA TYR A 15 -16.87 8.35 -6.40
C TYR A 15 -16.97 8.96 -5.00
N GLY A 16 -15.87 9.07 -4.27
CA GLY A 16 -15.85 9.56 -2.89
C GLY A 16 -16.17 11.06 -2.75
N LEU A 17 -16.04 11.86 -3.81
CA LEU A 17 -16.41 13.28 -3.85
C LEU A 17 -17.74 13.51 -4.57
N ALA A 18 -18.33 12.48 -5.15
CA ALA A 18 -19.55 12.54 -5.96
C ALA A 18 -19.46 13.57 -7.11
N PHE A 19 -18.30 13.64 -7.78
CA PHE A 19 -18.08 14.48 -8.95
C PHE A 19 -18.11 13.65 -10.24
N ASP A 20 -18.93 14.11 -11.20
CA ASP A 20 -19.00 13.49 -12.52
C ASP A 20 -17.73 13.73 -13.35
N TYR A 21 -17.07 14.86 -13.11
CA TYR A 21 -15.83 15.24 -13.77
C TYR A 21 -14.76 15.52 -12.73
N TYR A 22 -13.63 14.83 -12.86
CA TYR A 22 -12.52 14.97 -11.93
C TYR A 22 -11.18 14.83 -12.65
N SER A 23 -10.23 15.68 -12.26
CA SER A 23 -8.84 15.54 -12.68
C SER A 23 -7.91 15.90 -11.53
N HIS A 24 -6.78 15.25 -11.46
CA HIS A 24 -5.70 15.64 -10.56
C HIS A 24 -5.13 16.99 -11.00
N PHE A 25 -5.05 17.95 -10.08
CA PHE A 25 -4.66 19.33 -10.39
C PHE A 25 -3.77 19.98 -9.32
N THR A 26 -3.89 19.56 -8.07
CA THR A 26 -3.43 20.34 -6.90
C THR A 26 -2.02 20.03 -6.44
N SER A 27 -1.33 19.06 -7.03
CA SER A 27 -0.02 18.62 -6.58
C SER A 27 1.04 18.53 -7.70
N PRO A 28 1.26 19.61 -8.50
CA PRO A 28 2.16 19.57 -9.65
C PRO A 28 3.65 19.39 -9.28
N ILE A 29 4.03 19.66 -8.02
CA ILE A 29 5.43 19.48 -7.55
C ILE A 29 5.84 18.00 -7.54
N ARG A 30 4.92 17.11 -7.19
CA ARG A 30 5.19 15.69 -7.03
C ARG A 30 4.48 14.77 -8.01
N ARG A 31 3.49 15.28 -8.77
CA ARG A 31 2.71 14.51 -9.74
C ARG A 31 2.79 15.14 -11.13
N TYR A 32 3.46 14.47 -12.05
CA TYR A 32 3.58 14.95 -13.41
C TYR A 32 2.23 15.06 -14.17
N PRO A 33 1.24 14.17 -13.97
CA PRO A 33 -0.10 14.35 -14.52
C PRO A 33 -0.75 15.70 -14.20
N ASP A 34 -0.57 16.22 -12.98
CA ASP A 34 -1.07 17.55 -12.62
C ASP A 34 -0.41 18.64 -13.48
N VAL A 35 0.90 18.52 -13.74
CA VAL A 35 1.61 19.46 -14.63
C VAL A 35 1.06 19.36 -16.06
N MET A 36 0.73 18.16 -16.54
CA MET A 36 0.11 17.98 -17.85
C MET A 36 -1.23 18.70 -17.95
N VAL A 37 -2.07 18.57 -16.92
CA VAL A 37 -3.37 19.26 -16.86
C VAL A 37 -3.19 20.76 -16.81
N HIS A 38 -2.26 21.32 -16.04
CA HIS A 38 -1.96 22.75 -16.01
C HIS A 38 -1.57 23.27 -17.41
N ARG A 39 -0.68 22.54 -18.10
CA ARG A 39 -0.24 22.91 -19.46
C ARG A 39 -1.36 22.82 -20.48
N LEU A 40 -2.18 21.77 -20.41
CA LEU A 40 -3.34 21.62 -21.30
C LEU A 40 -4.37 22.72 -21.06
N LEU A 41 -4.65 23.04 -19.80
CA LEU A 41 -5.58 24.09 -19.45
C LEU A 41 -5.11 25.43 -20.04
N GLN A 42 -3.84 25.79 -19.84
CA GLN A 42 -3.28 27.02 -20.43
C GLN A 42 -3.36 26.98 -21.95
N TYR A 43 -2.98 25.87 -22.59
CA TYR A 43 -3.05 25.69 -24.03
C TYR A 43 -4.48 25.92 -24.59
N TYR A 44 -5.49 25.39 -23.91
CA TYR A 44 -6.90 25.57 -24.31
C TYR A 44 -7.41 26.99 -24.06
N LEU A 45 -7.01 27.63 -22.98
CA LEU A 45 -7.33 29.03 -22.71
C LEU A 45 -6.74 29.98 -23.75
N ASP A 46 -5.59 29.64 -24.30
CA ASP A 46 -4.92 30.37 -25.38
C ASP A 46 -5.53 30.05 -26.78
N GLY A 47 -6.62 29.29 -26.83
CA GLY A 47 -7.34 28.94 -28.07
C GLY A 47 -6.75 27.74 -28.83
N GLY A 48 -5.98 26.90 -28.15
CA GLY A 48 -5.46 25.65 -28.68
C GLY A 48 -6.57 24.67 -29.09
N LYS A 49 -6.29 23.84 -30.09
CA LYS A 49 -7.17 22.77 -30.54
C LYS A 49 -7.10 21.58 -29.55
N SER A 50 -8.06 20.63 -29.67
CA SER A 50 -8.03 19.39 -28.91
C SER A 50 -6.65 18.70 -29.04
N ALA A 51 -6.06 18.34 -27.89
CA ALA A 51 -4.81 17.62 -27.85
C ALA A 51 -5.00 16.17 -28.33
N ASP A 52 -3.91 15.56 -28.75
CA ASP A 52 -3.90 14.16 -29.18
C ASP A 52 -4.02 13.26 -27.97
N GLU A 53 -5.13 12.52 -27.90
CA GLU A 53 -5.48 11.65 -26.76
C GLU A 53 -4.49 10.50 -26.60
N GLU A 54 -4.06 9.88 -27.70
CA GLU A 54 -3.14 8.74 -27.68
C GLU A 54 -1.78 9.12 -27.06
N VAL A 55 -1.26 10.30 -27.42
CA VAL A 55 -0.01 10.83 -26.85
C VAL A 55 -0.13 11.07 -25.35
N TYR A 56 -1.29 11.54 -24.87
CA TYR A 56 -1.49 11.78 -23.44
C TYR A 56 -1.76 10.50 -22.69
N GLU A 57 -2.42 9.51 -23.29
CA GLU A 57 -2.61 8.18 -22.68
C GLU A 57 -1.27 7.47 -22.48
N GLU A 58 -0.35 7.54 -23.44
CA GLU A 58 1.02 7.01 -23.25
C GLU A 58 1.73 7.68 -22.06
N LYS A 59 1.59 9.00 -21.89
CA LYS A 59 2.18 9.73 -20.76
C LYS A 59 1.53 9.35 -19.43
N CYS A 60 0.22 9.11 -19.41
CA CYS A 60 -0.50 8.64 -18.24
C CYS A 60 -0.03 7.25 -17.82
N ASN A 61 0.07 6.32 -18.76
CA ASN A 61 0.60 4.98 -18.55
C ASN A 61 2.05 5.00 -18.04
N HIS A 62 2.90 5.82 -18.64
CA HIS A 62 4.27 6.01 -18.16
C HIS A 62 4.30 6.54 -16.73
N SER A 63 3.49 7.54 -16.41
CA SER A 63 3.42 8.12 -15.05
C SER A 63 2.95 7.10 -14.02
N SER A 64 1.96 6.28 -14.35
CA SER A 64 1.46 5.19 -13.50
C SER A 64 2.54 4.15 -13.21
N ASN A 65 3.31 3.77 -14.23
CA ASN A 65 4.43 2.84 -14.09
C ASN A 65 5.55 3.41 -13.22
N MET A 66 5.88 4.70 -13.38
CA MET A 66 6.91 5.36 -12.59
C MET A 66 6.50 5.52 -11.12
N GLU A 67 5.23 5.79 -10.84
CA GLU A 67 4.71 5.83 -9.47
C GLU A 67 4.77 4.44 -8.80
N GLY A 68 4.43 3.39 -9.56
CA GLY A 68 4.62 2.01 -9.11
C GLY A 68 6.09 1.70 -8.79
N LEU A 69 7.01 2.09 -9.65
CA LEU A 69 8.45 1.90 -9.45
C LEU A 69 8.96 2.68 -8.24
N ALA A 70 8.53 3.93 -8.05
CA ALA A 70 8.89 4.75 -6.90
C ALA A 70 8.41 4.11 -5.58
N THR A 71 7.18 3.59 -5.54
CA THR A 71 6.63 2.87 -4.38
C THR A 71 7.44 1.61 -4.05
N HIS A 72 7.86 0.86 -5.07
CA HIS A 72 8.73 -0.31 -4.86
C HIS A 72 10.10 0.09 -4.32
N ALA A 73 10.72 1.13 -4.92
CA ALA A 73 12.03 1.62 -4.47
C ALA A 73 11.99 2.12 -3.01
N GLU A 74 10.91 2.80 -2.60
CA GLU A 74 10.70 3.22 -1.22
C GLU A 74 10.64 2.01 -0.27
N ARG A 75 9.83 1.01 -0.59
CA ARG A 75 9.71 -0.22 0.21
C ARG A 75 11.04 -0.98 0.30
N ASP A 76 11.74 -1.10 -0.81
CA ASP A 76 13.04 -1.79 -0.86
C ASP A 76 14.09 -1.04 -0.04
N SER A 77 14.06 0.30 -0.06
CA SER A 77 14.95 1.14 0.75
C SER A 77 14.69 0.95 2.25
N ILE A 78 13.42 0.95 2.66
CA ILE A 78 13.03 0.68 4.05
C ILE A 78 13.50 -0.73 4.45
N LYS A 79 13.20 -1.74 3.63
CA LYS A 79 13.60 -3.13 3.88
C LYS A 79 15.12 -3.29 4.00
N TYR A 80 15.87 -2.63 3.12
CA TYR A 80 17.34 -2.61 3.19
C TYR A 80 17.83 -2.05 4.53
N MET A 81 17.27 -0.93 4.98
CA MET A 81 17.67 -0.32 6.26
C MET A 81 17.26 -1.17 7.46
N GLN A 82 16.10 -1.84 7.42
CA GLN A 82 15.67 -2.80 8.43
C GLN A 82 16.66 -3.96 8.53
N VAL A 83 17.03 -4.56 7.40
CA VAL A 83 18.00 -5.67 7.37
C VAL A 83 19.34 -5.22 7.91
N LYS A 84 19.83 -4.04 7.53
CA LYS A 84 21.09 -3.47 8.03
C LYS A 84 21.04 -3.25 9.54
N TYR A 85 19.95 -2.67 10.06
CA TYR A 85 19.75 -2.50 11.49
C TYR A 85 19.83 -3.84 12.25
N MET A 86 19.10 -4.86 11.76
CA MET A 86 19.11 -6.19 12.38
C MET A 86 20.47 -6.90 12.30
N GLN A 87 21.27 -6.63 11.27
CA GLN A 87 22.64 -7.15 11.19
C GLN A 87 23.56 -6.60 12.29
N ASP A 88 23.38 -5.33 12.65
CA ASP A 88 24.13 -4.68 13.72
C ASP A 88 23.68 -5.15 15.12
N HIS A 89 22.42 -5.64 15.25
CA HIS A 89 21.78 -6.07 16.51
C HIS A 89 21.46 -7.58 16.54
N LYS A 90 22.21 -8.39 15.82
CA LYS A 90 21.94 -9.82 15.61
C LYS A 90 21.98 -10.69 16.88
N ASP A 91 22.65 -10.22 17.94
CA ASP A 91 22.80 -10.94 19.21
C ASP A 91 21.81 -10.43 20.30
N GLU A 92 20.88 -9.55 19.92
CA GLU A 92 19.85 -9.01 20.80
C GLU A 92 18.54 -9.78 20.69
N GLU A 93 17.77 -9.80 21.79
CA GLU A 93 16.44 -10.40 21.83
C GLU A 93 15.38 -9.30 21.73
N PHE A 94 14.40 -9.50 20.85
CA PHE A 94 13.32 -8.55 20.61
C PHE A 94 11.96 -9.21 20.87
N LEU A 95 11.01 -8.42 21.38
CA LEU A 95 9.61 -8.81 21.42
C LEU A 95 8.96 -8.56 20.06
N GLY A 96 8.28 -9.58 19.54
CA GLY A 96 7.59 -9.50 18.26
C GLY A 96 6.20 -10.09 18.31
N VAL A 97 5.40 -9.74 17.32
CA VAL A 97 4.09 -10.35 17.05
C VAL A 97 4.13 -11.11 15.74
N ILE A 98 3.38 -12.19 15.67
CA ILE A 98 3.22 -12.95 14.44
C ILE A 98 2.37 -12.10 13.49
N SER A 99 2.97 -11.67 12.37
CA SER A 99 2.31 -10.88 11.31
C SER A 99 1.73 -11.76 10.19
N GLY A 100 2.20 -13.00 10.09
CA GLY A 100 1.70 -13.92 9.10
C GLY A 100 2.19 -15.35 9.30
N VAL A 101 1.41 -16.31 8.82
CA VAL A 101 1.74 -17.74 8.85
C VAL A 101 1.64 -18.29 7.44
N THR A 102 2.65 -19.07 7.03
CA THR A 102 2.69 -19.72 5.73
C THR A 102 3.17 -21.17 5.88
N GLU A 103 3.07 -21.96 4.84
CA GLU A 103 3.62 -23.32 4.81
C GLU A 103 5.15 -23.39 5.03
N TRP A 104 5.86 -22.28 4.79
CA TRP A 104 7.32 -22.17 4.90
C TRP A 104 7.80 -21.73 6.28
N GLY A 105 6.97 -21.00 7.02
CA GLY A 105 7.32 -20.43 8.30
C GLY A 105 6.34 -19.38 8.79
N ILE A 106 6.69 -18.79 9.91
CA ILE A 106 5.97 -17.68 10.52
C ILE A 106 6.71 -16.37 10.25
N TYR A 107 5.96 -15.33 9.90
CA TYR A 107 6.46 -13.97 9.84
C TYR A 107 6.27 -13.32 11.19
N VAL A 108 7.30 -12.66 11.66
CA VAL A 108 7.30 -11.97 12.96
C VAL A 108 7.70 -10.52 12.73
N GLU A 109 6.85 -9.60 13.18
CA GLU A 109 7.14 -8.17 13.21
C GLU A 109 7.60 -7.78 14.61
N ILE A 110 8.75 -7.14 14.73
CA ILE A 110 9.27 -6.60 15.99
C ILE A 110 8.44 -5.38 16.38
N ILE A 111 7.93 -5.35 17.62
CA ILE A 111 7.01 -4.28 18.09
C ILE A 111 7.68 -2.91 18.07
N GLU A 112 8.95 -2.84 18.48
CA GLU A 112 9.67 -1.60 18.71
C GLU A 112 10.05 -0.87 17.41
N ASN A 113 10.57 -1.59 16.43
CA ASN A 113 11.19 -1.00 15.23
C ASN A 113 10.50 -1.41 13.92
N LYS A 114 9.45 -2.22 14.00
CA LYS A 114 8.66 -2.69 12.86
C LYS A 114 9.48 -3.47 11.81
N CYS A 115 10.62 -4.02 12.23
CA CYS A 115 11.36 -4.95 11.39
C CYS A 115 10.62 -6.28 11.31
N GLU A 116 10.43 -6.79 10.11
CA GLU A 116 9.77 -8.07 9.87
C GLU A 116 10.76 -9.10 9.36
N GLY A 117 10.72 -10.28 9.92
CA GLY A 117 11.53 -11.42 9.53
C GLY A 117 10.72 -12.70 9.46
N MET A 118 11.23 -13.69 8.73
CA MET A 118 10.63 -15.03 8.65
C MET A 118 11.43 -16.03 9.47
N CYS A 119 10.77 -16.67 10.43
CA CYS A 119 11.27 -17.86 11.11
C CYS A 119 10.77 -19.11 10.37
N ARG A 120 11.68 -19.90 9.84
CA ARG A 120 11.32 -21.13 9.10
C ARG A 120 10.79 -22.18 10.04
N ILE A 121 9.74 -22.91 9.66
CA ILE A 121 9.15 -24.00 10.47
C ILE A 121 10.22 -24.98 10.98
N ARG A 122 11.18 -25.36 10.14
CA ARG A 122 12.26 -26.29 10.51
C ARG A 122 13.24 -25.75 11.56
N GLU A 123 13.23 -24.46 11.85
CA GLU A 123 14.08 -23.81 12.85
C GLU A 123 13.38 -23.76 14.21
N ILE A 124 12.07 -23.97 14.26
CA ILE A 124 11.26 -24.11 15.46
C ILE A 124 11.37 -25.57 15.90
N ARG A 125 12.08 -25.82 17.02
CA ARG A 125 12.49 -27.19 17.44
C ARG A 125 11.74 -27.71 18.65
N ASP A 126 10.80 -26.94 19.17
CA ASP A 126 10.06 -27.26 20.39
C ASP A 126 8.88 -28.22 20.17
N ASP A 127 8.31 -28.25 18.93
CA ASP A 127 7.24 -29.18 18.57
C ASP A 127 7.19 -29.42 17.05
N TYR A 128 6.29 -30.34 16.63
CA TYR A 128 5.95 -30.59 15.23
C TYR A 128 4.79 -29.70 14.79
N TYR A 129 5.07 -28.75 13.90
CA TYR A 129 4.07 -27.83 13.37
C TYR A 129 3.65 -28.26 11.96
N THR A 130 2.32 -28.30 11.74
CA THR A 130 1.73 -28.52 10.42
C THR A 130 0.88 -27.32 10.05
N PHE A 131 1.04 -26.82 8.84
CA PHE A 131 0.23 -25.71 8.32
C PHE A 131 -1.19 -26.21 7.99
N ASP A 132 -2.22 -25.58 8.54
CA ASP A 132 -3.65 -25.85 8.26
C ASP A 132 -4.31 -24.59 7.70
N ASP A 133 -4.42 -24.52 6.38
CA ASP A 133 -4.99 -23.43 5.61
C ASP A 133 -6.44 -23.12 6.01
N LYS A 134 -7.23 -24.17 6.34
CA LYS A 134 -8.63 -24.02 6.72
C LYS A 134 -8.83 -23.42 8.11
N GLN A 135 -7.89 -23.61 9.02
CA GLN A 135 -7.97 -23.00 10.35
C GLN A 135 -7.53 -21.54 10.28
N LEU A 136 -6.54 -21.22 9.46
CA LEU A 136 -6.08 -19.85 9.25
C LEU A 136 -7.20 -18.96 8.65
N GLU A 137 -7.91 -19.47 7.65
CA GLU A 137 -9.06 -18.78 7.04
C GLU A 137 -10.18 -18.48 8.04
N LYS A 138 -10.43 -19.41 9.00
CA LYS A 138 -11.41 -19.21 10.08
C LYS A 138 -10.98 -18.18 11.11
N ILE A 139 -9.70 -18.12 11.43
CA ILE A 139 -9.13 -17.13 12.36
C ILE A 139 -9.22 -15.75 11.74
N SER A 140 -8.79 -15.58 10.49
CA SER A 140 -8.90 -14.32 9.76
C SER A 140 -10.34 -13.81 9.65
N GLN A 141 -11.30 -14.68 9.37
CA GLN A 141 -12.73 -14.31 9.35
C GLN A 141 -13.29 -13.96 10.73
N ALA A 142 -12.72 -14.52 11.80
CA ALA A 142 -13.12 -14.19 13.17
C ALA A 142 -12.55 -12.84 13.62
N GLU A 143 -11.31 -12.54 13.24
CA GLU A 143 -10.66 -11.23 13.48
C GLU A 143 -11.39 -10.10 12.74
N GLU A 144 -11.70 -10.27 11.44
CA GLU A 144 -12.51 -9.29 10.68
C GLU A 144 -13.87 -9.00 11.33
N LYS A 145 -14.49 -10.03 11.94
CA LYS A 145 -15.77 -9.85 12.64
C LYS A 145 -15.59 -9.16 13.99
N LEU A 146 -14.46 -9.37 14.65
CA LEU A 146 -14.15 -8.71 15.94
C LEU A 146 -13.88 -7.23 15.71
N ASP A 147 -13.04 -6.89 14.74
CA ASP A 147 -12.74 -5.50 14.36
C ASP A 147 -14.01 -4.75 13.95
N ALA A 148 -14.90 -5.39 13.17
CA ALA A 148 -16.19 -4.82 12.80
C ALA A 148 -17.14 -4.62 14.01
N LEU A 149 -16.98 -5.37 15.09
CA LEU A 149 -17.75 -5.21 16.33
C LEU A 149 -17.14 -4.14 17.24
N GLU A 150 -15.82 -3.99 17.27
CA GLU A 150 -15.13 -2.93 18.01
C GLU A 150 -15.43 -1.54 17.44
N ASP A 151 -15.51 -1.41 16.11
CA ASP A 151 -15.94 -0.17 15.44
C ASP A 151 -17.39 0.23 15.79
N PHE A 152 -18.24 -0.74 16.19
CA PHE A 152 -19.61 -0.49 16.64
C PHE A 152 -19.72 -0.14 18.13
N TYR A 153 -18.71 -0.48 18.93
CA TYR A 153 -18.68 -0.26 20.37
C TYR A 153 -17.76 0.89 20.75
N GLN A 154 -18.15 2.11 20.41
CA GLN A 154 -17.55 3.29 21.03
C GLN A 154 -18.13 3.45 22.44
N PRO A 155 -17.32 3.38 23.51
CA PRO A 155 -17.79 3.70 24.84
C PRO A 155 -18.26 5.15 24.84
N LYS A 156 -19.52 5.41 25.24
CA LYS A 156 -19.98 6.77 25.52
C LYS A 156 -19.11 7.30 26.66
N GLU A 157 -18.31 8.31 26.38
CA GLU A 157 -17.68 9.09 27.44
C GLU A 157 -18.81 9.65 28.32
N GLU A 158 -18.86 9.18 29.57
CA GLU A 158 -19.70 9.77 30.59
C GLU A 158 -19.10 11.14 30.95
N GLU A 159 -19.92 12.20 30.73
CA GLU A 159 -19.66 13.56 31.20
C GLU A 159 -19.72 13.64 32.74
#